data_96180ab9608562aa56d144c5b82f88ee
#
_entry.id   96180ab9608562aa56d144c5b82f88ee
#
_cell.length_a   1.000
_cell.length_b   1.000
_cell.length_c   1.000
_cell.angle_alpha   90.00
_cell.angle_beta   90.00
_cell.angle_gamma   90.00
#
_symmetry.space_group_name_H-M   'P 1'
#
loop_
_entity.id
_entity.type
_entity.pdbx_description
1 polymer ?
#
loop_
_entity_poly.entity_id
_entity_poly.type
_entity_poly.pdbx_seq_one_letter_code
_entity_poly.pdbx_strand_id
1 'polypeptide(L)'
;MSIEIKKSTKPVNYLDAVKFLEERVGEINKSEANELIWILEHPSTFTAGTGFDESDILDKSIDIIKTSRGGKITWHGPGQLICYLVINLNNKKRDIRKFVNIIENSIILSLNSFGIQAYSDRKNIGIWTKKNNEEMKIAALGIKVKKWISYHGFSININNDISNYNKIIPCGIKDKSVSTLKNIYNQNYDKLADEIIKNLITKLKN
;
A
#
# COMPACT_ATOMS: atom_id res chain seq x y z
N MET A 1 14.95 -8.50 -16.35
CA MET A 1 15.25 -8.53 -14.89
C MET A 1 14.22 -9.43 -14.22
N SER A 2 14.65 -10.24 -13.25
CA SER A 2 13.75 -11.03 -12.41
C SER A 2 13.22 -10.17 -11.27
N ILE A 3 12.04 -10.52 -10.75
CA ILE A 3 11.44 -9.88 -9.57
C ILE A 3 11.66 -10.83 -8.40
N GLU A 4 12.36 -10.38 -7.38
CA GLU A 4 12.49 -11.07 -6.10
C GLU A 4 11.20 -10.95 -5.30
N ILE A 5 10.75 -12.05 -4.70
CA ILE A 5 9.60 -12.06 -3.78
C ILE A 5 10.12 -12.28 -2.38
N LYS A 6 9.87 -11.31 -1.51
CA LYS A 6 10.20 -11.37 -0.08
C LYS A 6 8.92 -11.38 0.75
N LYS A 7 8.84 -12.25 1.74
CA LYS A 7 7.75 -12.28 2.73
C LYS A 7 8.34 -12.27 4.13
N SER A 8 7.91 -11.34 4.96
CA SER A 8 8.27 -11.31 6.38
C SER A 8 7.16 -11.95 7.21
N THR A 9 7.53 -12.85 8.10
CA THR A 9 6.58 -13.56 9.00
C THR A 9 6.36 -12.84 10.32
N LYS A 10 7.20 -11.84 10.63
CA LYS A 10 7.09 -10.98 11.81
C LYS A 10 6.94 -9.52 11.36
N PRO A 11 6.24 -8.68 12.12
CA PRO A 11 6.17 -7.26 11.84
C PRO A 11 7.56 -6.63 11.74
N VAL A 12 7.77 -5.79 10.74
CA VAL A 12 9.04 -5.10 10.46
C VAL A 12 8.92 -3.65 10.90
N ASN A 13 9.91 -3.12 11.62
CA ASN A 13 9.95 -1.70 11.96
C ASN A 13 9.87 -0.85 10.69
N TYR A 14 9.09 0.24 10.75
CA TYR A 14 8.84 1.07 9.56
C TYR A 14 10.11 1.73 9.02
N LEU A 15 10.96 2.28 9.90
CA LEU A 15 12.19 2.95 9.49
C LEU A 15 13.21 1.97 8.90
N ASP A 16 13.30 0.76 9.47
CA ASP A 16 14.17 -0.30 8.94
C ASP A 16 13.72 -0.74 7.56
N ALA A 17 12.40 -0.86 7.36
CA ALA A 17 11.85 -1.18 6.05
C ALA A 17 12.15 -0.08 5.02
N VAL A 18 11.96 1.20 5.38
CA VAL A 18 12.25 2.33 4.48
C VAL A 18 13.72 2.35 4.11
N LYS A 19 14.63 2.17 5.09
CA LYS A 19 16.07 2.10 4.83
C LYS A 19 16.41 0.99 3.83
N PHE A 20 15.89 -0.20 4.04
CA PHE A 20 16.07 -1.34 3.13
C PHE A 20 15.57 -1.03 1.70
N LEU A 21 14.40 -0.37 1.58
CA LEU A 21 13.86 0.01 0.27
C LEU A 21 14.75 1.03 -0.44
N GLU A 22 15.31 2.01 0.28
CA GLU A 22 16.19 3.03 -0.30
C GLU A 22 17.55 2.44 -0.73
N GLU A 23 18.09 1.50 0.03
CA GLU A 23 19.27 0.72 -0.34
C GLU A 23 19.00 -0.10 -1.62
N ARG A 24 17.86 -0.82 -1.69
CA ARG A 24 17.46 -1.58 -2.88
C ARG A 24 17.30 -0.69 -4.12
N VAL A 25 16.76 0.52 -3.97
CA VAL A 25 16.71 1.50 -5.08
C VAL A 25 18.13 1.84 -5.59
N GLY A 26 19.08 2.00 -4.66
CA GLY A 26 20.49 2.24 -4.99
C GLY A 26 21.11 1.08 -5.79
N GLU A 27 20.92 -0.14 -5.31
CA GLU A 27 21.42 -1.37 -5.94
C GLU A 27 20.82 -1.60 -7.33
N ILE A 28 19.49 -1.46 -7.48
CA ILE A 28 18.83 -1.59 -8.79
C ILE A 28 19.35 -0.52 -9.78
N ASN A 29 19.57 0.71 -9.30
CA ASN A 29 20.11 1.77 -10.17
C ASN A 29 21.50 1.45 -10.70
N LYS A 30 22.29 0.67 -9.96
CA LYS A 30 23.62 0.18 -10.37
C LYS A 30 23.57 -1.15 -11.10
N SER A 31 22.40 -1.75 -11.26
CA SER A 31 22.19 -3.11 -11.80
C SER A 31 22.80 -4.23 -10.92
N GLU A 32 22.93 -3.98 -9.62
CA GLU A 32 23.51 -4.91 -8.62
C GLU A 32 22.44 -5.78 -7.97
N ALA A 33 21.14 -5.46 -8.10
CA ALA A 33 20.05 -6.22 -7.51
C ALA A 33 18.83 -6.34 -8.44
N ASN A 34 17.97 -7.32 -8.15
CA ASN A 34 16.69 -7.52 -8.80
C ASN A 34 15.61 -6.56 -8.28
N GLU A 35 14.56 -6.34 -9.10
CA GLU A 35 13.32 -5.74 -8.66
C GLU A 35 12.73 -6.53 -7.48
N LEU A 36 11.92 -5.90 -6.64
CA LEU A 36 11.41 -6.50 -5.41
C LEU A 36 9.91 -6.30 -5.26
N ILE A 37 9.21 -7.36 -4.86
CA ILE A 37 7.91 -7.32 -4.21
C ILE A 37 8.09 -7.86 -2.79
N TRP A 38 7.76 -7.05 -1.77
CA TRP A 38 7.94 -7.42 -0.38
C TRP A 38 6.62 -7.32 0.39
N ILE A 39 6.15 -8.47 0.88
CA ILE A 39 4.96 -8.59 1.74
C ILE A 39 5.39 -8.62 3.19
N LEU A 40 4.77 -7.76 4.00
CA LEU A 40 5.05 -7.64 5.43
C LEU A 40 3.86 -7.03 6.19
N GLU A 41 4.00 -6.93 7.49
CA GLU A 41 3.23 -6.08 8.39
C GLU A 41 4.15 -5.13 9.15
N HIS A 42 3.63 -4.04 9.68
CA HIS A 42 4.33 -3.14 10.60
C HIS A 42 3.78 -3.25 12.02
N PRO A 43 4.56 -2.94 13.05
CA PRO A 43 4.02 -2.54 14.35
C PRO A 43 3.12 -1.32 14.20
N SER A 44 2.28 -1.02 15.20
CA SER A 44 1.43 0.17 15.21
C SER A 44 2.26 1.44 14.99
N THR A 45 2.02 2.14 13.87
CA THR A 45 2.84 3.27 13.43
C THR A 45 2.02 4.26 12.62
N PHE A 46 2.02 5.54 13.01
CA PHE A 46 1.49 6.62 12.17
C PHE A 46 2.59 7.18 11.28
N THR A 47 2.27 7.37 9.99
CA THR A 47 3.22 7.91 9.01
C THR A 47 2.60 9.06 8.23
N ALA A 48 3.36 10.13 8.02
CA ALA A 48 2.96 11.30 7.25
C ALA A 48 3.76 11.36 5.94
N GLY A 49 3.09 11.30 4.80
CA GLY A 49 3.68 11.44 3.47
C GLY A 49 3.86 12.90 3.07
N THR A 50 4.34 13.15 1.85
CA THR A 50 4.69 14.50 1.35
C THR A 50 3.50 15.45 1.17
N GLY A 51 2.28 14.92 1.09
CA GLY A 51 1.04 15.72 1.01
C GLY A 51 0.33 15.92 2.36
N PHE A 52 1.02 15.65 3.47
CA PHE A 52 0.50 15.79 4.82
C PHE A 52 0.29 17.25 5.21
N ASP A 53 -0.80 17.50 5.93
CA ASP A 53 -1.12 18.75 6.59
C ASP A 53 -1.31 18.49 8.09
N GLU A 54 -0.87 19.42 8.96
CA GLU A 54 -1.02 19.26 10.41
C GLU A 54 -2.49 19.25 10.87
N SER A 55 -3.38 19.85 10.09
CA SER A 55 -4.83 19.77 10.33
C SER A 55 -5.42 18.37 10.10
N ASP A 56 -4.66 17.46 9.48
CA ASP A 56 -5.06 16.06 9.34
C ASP A 56 -4.86 15.25 10.65
N ILE A 57 -4.24 15.84 11.72
CA ILE A 57 -4.06 15.22 13.04
C ILE A 57 -5.21 15.62 13.94
N LEU A 58 -5.98 14.66 14.44
CA LEU A 58 -7.07 14.86 15.38
C LEU A 58 -6.62 14.65 16.82
N ASP A 59 -5.72 13.69 17.06
CA ASP A 59 -5.13 13.40 18.37
C ASP A 59 -3.64 13.78 18.34
N LYS A 60 -3.30 14.89 19.02
CA LYS A 60 -1.92 15.42 19.08
C LYS A 60 -0.97 14.59 19.95
N SER A 61 -1.46 13.57 20.64
CA SER A 61 -0.63 12.69 21.48
C SER A 61 0.06 11.57 20.70
N ILE A 62 -0.24 11.40 19.40
CA ILE A 62 0.35 10.34 18.58
C ILE A 62 1.74 10.72 18.06
N ASP A 63 2.66 9.77 18.11
CA ASP A 63 3.95 9.89 17.46
C ASP A 63 3.82 9.63 15.95
N ILE A 64 4.32 10.56 15.13
CA ILE A 64 4.20 10.50 13.68
C ILE A 64 5.58 10.48 13.02
N ILE A 65 5.82 9.45 12.21
CA ILE A 65 7.01 9.36 11.38
C ILE A 65 6.77 10.11 10.07
N LYS A 66 7.47 11.24 9.87
CA LYS A 66 7.48 11.94 8.58
C LYS A 66 8.30 11.13 7.57
N THR A 67 7.74 10.92 6.39
CA THR A 67 8.31 10.06 5.36
C THR A 67 8.19 10.69 3.98
N SER A 68 9.00 10.21 3.06
CA SER A 68 9.07 10.73 1.69
C SER A 68 8.10 10.05 0.71
N ARG A 69 7.25 9.10 1.16
CA ARG A 69 6.21 8.49 0.30
C ARG A 69 5.19 9.54 -0.17
N GLY A 70 4.53 9.27 -1.26
CA GLY A 70 3.34 10.03 -1.67
C GLY A 70 2.17 9.88 -0.70
N GLY A 71 1.18 10.76 -0.84
CA GLY A 71 -0.03 10.78 0.00
C GLY A 71 0.13 11.54 1.31
N LYS A 72 -0.93 11.51 2.11
CA LYS A 72 -1.08 12.21 3.38
C LYS A 72 -0.72 11.33 4.59
N ILE A 73 -1.34 11.63 5.74
CA ILE A 73 -1.20 10.82 6.95
C ILE A 73 -1.97 9.51 6.83
N THR A 74 -1.41 8.44 7.39
CA THR A 74 -2.06 7.12 7.53
C THR A 74 -1.52 6.42 8.77
N TRP A 75 -2.16 5.29 9.11
CA TRP A 75 -1.72 4.38 10.15
C TRP A 75 -1.41 3.00 9.56
N HIS A 76 -0.42 2.32 10.12
CA HIS A 76 -0.07 0.94 9.85
C HIS A 76 -0.05 0.15 11.15
N GLY A 77 -0.41 -1.14 11.09
CA GLY A 77 -0.38 -2.00 12.27
C GLY A 77 -0.67 -3.47 11.95
N PRO A 78 -0.61 -4.34 12.99
CA PRO A 78 -0.86 -5.77 12.84
C PRO A 78 -2.21 -6.06 12.21
N GLY A 79 -2.26 -7.08 11.35
CA GLY A 79 -3.43 -7.44 10.56
C GLY A 79 -3.65 -6.59 9.31
N GLN A 80 -2.76 -5.64 9.00
CA GLN A 80 -2.74 -4.89 7.76
C GLN A 80 -1.66 -5.46 6.83
N LEU A 81 -2.06 -5.93 5.66
CA LEU A 81 -1.11 -6.39 4.65
C LEU A 81 -0.42 -5.17 4.02
N ILE A 82 0.90 -5.14 4.07
CA ILE A 82 1.74 -4.17 3.37
C ILE A 82 2.40 -4.87 2.18
N CYS A 83 2.38 -4.24 1.02
CA CYS A 83 3.12 -4.67 -0.16
C CYS A 83 4.00 -3.53 -0.64
N TYR A 84 5.30 -3.68 -0.49
CA TYR A 84 6.28 -2.78 -1.04
C TYR A 84 6.78 -3.25 -2.41
N LEU A 85 6.99 -2.30 -3.32
CA LEU A 85 7.31 -2.53 -4.71
C LEU A 85 8.54 -1.71 -5.08
N VAL A 86 9.71 -2.36 -5.26
CA VAL A 86 10.88 -1.66 -5.83
C VAL A 86 11.03 -2.11 -7.27
N ILE A 87 10.52 -1.30 -8.20
CA ILE A 87 10.35 -1.62 -9.61
C ILE A 87 11.04 -0.58 -10.49
N ASN A 88 11.85 -1.01 -11.43
CA ASN A 88 12.56 -0.15 -12.38
C ASN A 88 11.64 0.25 -13.55
N LEU A 89 11.17 1.48 -13.53
CA LEU A 89 10.29 2.03 -14.55
C LEU A 89 11.04 2.51 -15.81
N ASN A 90 12.38 2.53 -15.81
CA ASN A 90 13.16 2.92 -17.00
C ASN A 90 12.81 2.04 -18.21
N ASN A 91 12.59 0.75 -17.99
CA ASN A 91 12.23 -0.22 -19.03
C ASN A 91 10.72 -0.34 -19.23
N LYS A 92 9.90 0.51 -18.57
CA LYS A 92 8.42 0.46 -18.57
C LYS A 92 7.80 1.79 -19.05
N LYS A 93 8.42 2.43 -20.06
CA LYS A 93 7.99 3.71 -20.69
C LYS A 93 7.95 4.90 -19.71
N ARG A 94 8.56 4.80 -18.51
CA ARG A 94 8.61 5.87 -17.48
C ARG A 94 7.21 6.48 -17.18
N ASP A 95 6.18 5.64 -17.13
CA ASP A 95 4.80 6.07 -16.90
C ASP A 95 4.32 5.68 -15.50
N ILE A 96 4.33 6.65 -14.58
CA ILE A 96 3.90 6.46 -13.19
C ILE A 96 2.39 6.18 -13.12
N ARG A 97 1.57 6.81 -13.99
CA ARG A 97 0.12 6.59 -13.99
C ARG A 97 -0.22 5.17 -14.42
N LYS A 98 0.45 4.68 -15.47
CA LYS A 98 0.32 3.28 -15.90
C LYS A 98 0.74 2.34 -14.79
N PHE A 99 1.83 2.63 -14.07
CA PHE A 99 2.29 1.81 -12.95
C PHE A 99 1.28 1.77 -11.79
N VAL A 100 0.70 2.92 -11.42
CA VAL A 100 -0.39 2.97 -10.41
C VAL A 100 -1.59 2.13 -10.87
N ASN A 101 -2.02 2.29 -12.11
CA ASN A 101 -3.12 1.48 -12.66
C ASN A 101 -2.83 -0.03 -12.63
N ILE A 102 -1.57 -0.44 -12.84
CA ILE A 102 -1.16 -1.85 -12.71
C ILE A 102 -1.38 -2.33 -11.27
N ILE A 103 -0.95 -1.55 -10.28
CA ILE A 103 -1.14 -1.88 -8.86
C ILE A 103 -2.62 -1.98 -8.53
N GLU A 104 -3.40 -0.95 -8.83
CA GLU A 104 -4.84 -0.90 -8.56
C GLU A 104 -5.58 -2.09 -9.18
N ASN A 105 -5.36 -2.34 -10.46
CA ASN A 105 -5.97 -3.46 -11.15
C ASN A 105 -5.53 -4.83 -10.62
N SER A 106 -4.29 -4.95 -10.14
CA SER A 106 -3.82 -6.20 -9.53
C SER A 106 -4.54 -6.47 -8.21
N ILE A 107 -4.72 -5.44 -7.38
CA ILE A 107 -5.47 -5.54 -6.13
C ILE A 107 -6.95 -5.89 -6.41
N ILE A 108 -7.58 -5.16 -7.33
CA ILE A 108 -9.00 -5.37 -7.70
C ILE A 108 -9.24 -6.78 -8.20
N LEU A 109 -8.41 -7.27 -9.13
CA LEU A 109 -8.52 -8.64 -9.64
C LEU A 109 -8.34 -9.69 -8.54
N SER A 110 -7.39 -9.45 -7.62
CA SER A 110 -7.18 -10.35 -6.50
C SER A 110 -8.37 -10.37 -5.55
N LEU A 111 -8.96 -9.21 -5.26
CA LEU A 111 -10.16 -9.12 -4.43
C LEU A 111 -11.39 -9.77 -5.10
N ASN A 112 -11.50 -9.65 -6.43
CA ASN A 112 -12.57 -10.31 -7.19
C ASN A 112 -12.51 -11.83 -7.06
N SER A 113 -11.31 -12.45 -6.98
CA SER A 113 -11.18 -13.91 -6.75
C SER A 113 -11.66 -14.34 -5.36
N PHE A 114 -11.81 -13.40 -4.43
CA PHE A 114 -12.43 -13.60 -3.11
C PHE A 114 -13.91 -13.18 -3.08
N GLY A 115 -14.53 -12.91 -4.24
CA GLY A 115 -15.94 -12.48 -4.32
C GLY A 115 -16.17 -11.03 -3.89
N ILE A 116 -15.12 -10.22 -3.76
CA ILE A 116 -15.21 -8.82 -3.32
C ILE A 116 -15.19 -7.90 -4.54
N GLN A 117 -16.28 -7.22 -4.78
CA GLN A 117 -16.34 -6.17 -5.79
C GLN A 117 -15.62 -4.91 -5.28
N ALA A 118 -14.47 -4.63 -5.86
CA ALA A 118 -13.65 -3.47 -5.52
C ALA A 118 -13.41 -2.60 -6.75
N TYR A 119 -13.12 -1.32 -6.50
CA TYR A 119 -12.85 -0.35 -7.56
C TYR A 119 -11.82 0.69 -7.09
N SER A 120 -11.18 1.37 -8.05
CA SER A 120 -10.32 2.54 -7.81
C SER A 120 -11.09 3.83 -8.08
N ASP A 121 -10.76 4.89 -7.32
CA ASP A 121 -11.33 6.22 -7.49
C ASP A 121 -10.20 7.21 -7.81
N ARG A 122 -10.30 7.87 -8.96
CA ARG A 122 -9.28 8.85 -9.41
C ARG A 122 -9.22 10.10 -8.54
N LYS A 123 -10.32 10.47 -7.89
CA LYS A 123 -10.37 11.63 -6.99
C LYS A 123 -9.85 11.29 -5.59
N ASN A 124 -10.12 10.06 -5.15
CA ASN A 124 -9.78 9.56 -3.81
C ASN A 124 -8.88 8.34 -3.94
N ILE A 125 -7.59 8.54 -4.26
CA ILE A 125 -6.65 7.47 -4.54
C ILE A 125 -6.70 6.37 -3.46
N GLY A 126 -6.91 5.13 -3.91
CA GLY A 126 -7.05 3.95 -3.06
C GLY A 126 -7.99 2.92 -3.68
N ILE A 127 -8.18 1.80 -2.99
CA ILE A 127 -9.14 0.79 -3.39
C ILE A 127 -10.33 0.83 -2.45
N TRP A 128 -11.48 0.81 -3.05
CA TRP A 128 -12.78 1.00 -2.43
C TRP A 128 -13.67 -0.21 -2.68
N THR A 129 -14.57 -0.46 -1.77
CA THR A 129 -15.69 -1.40 -1.95
C THR A 129 -16.96 -0.79 -1.42
N LYS A 130 -18.10 -1.36 -1.80
CA LYS A 130 -19.41 -0.89 -1.37
C LYS A 130 -20.19 -2.03 -0.72
N LYS A 131 -20.74 -1.78 0.46
CA LYS A 131 -21.65 -2.69 1.16
C LYS A 131 -22.80 -1.87 1.75
N ASN A 132 -24.05 -2.31 1.56
CA ASN A 132 -25.26 -1.64 2.06
C ASN A 132 -25.33 -0.14 1.65
N ASN A 133 -24.92 0.20 0.43
CA ASN A 133 -24.80 1.56 -0.09
C ASN A 133 -23.71 2.44 0.55
N GLU A 134 -22.92 1.94 1.48
CA GLU A 134 -21.78 2.68 2.05
C GLU A 134 -20.49 2.34 1.30
N GLU A 135 -19.77 3.40 0.88
CA GLU A 135 -18.46 3.28 0.26
C GLU A 135 -17.37 3.27 1.33
N MET A 136 -16.54 2.24 1.32
CA MET A 136 -15.47 2.06 2.31
C MET A 136 -14.12 1.88 1.64
N LYS A 137 -13.13 2.61 2.13
CA LYS A 137 -11.74 2.44 1.70
C LYS A 137 -11.13 1.22 2.39
N ILE A 138 -10.63 0.28 1.61
CA ILE A 138 -10.03 -0.97 2.09
C ILE A 138 -8.53 -1.05 1.81
N ALA A 139 -8.02 -0.23 0.89
CA ALA A 139 -6.59 -0.15 0.61
C ALA A 139 -6.14 1.28 0.30
N ALA A 140 -4.92 1.62 0.71
CA ALA A 140 -4.27 2.89 0.44
C ALA A 140 -2.99 2.67 -0.37
N LEU A 141 -2.69 3.60 -1.28
CA LEU A 141 -1.49 3.59 -2.10
C LEU A 141 -0.63 4.82 -1.76
N GLY A 142 0.68 4.61 -1.64
CA GLY A 142 1.63 5.68 -1.42
C GLY A 142 2.99 5.30 -1.99
N ILE A 143 3.25 5.65 -3.26
CA ILE A 143 4.50 5.36 -3.97
C ILE A 143 5.39 6.59 -3.99
N LYS A 144 6.69 6.35 -4.08
CA LYS A 144 7.71 7.34 -4.46
C LYS A 144 8.52 6.82 -5.64
N VAL A 145 9.02 7.74 -6.45
CA VAL A 145 9.90 7.41 -7.58
C VAL A 145 11.20 8.20 -7.45
N LYS A 146 12.33 7.51 -7.52
CA LYS A 146 13.67 8.09 -7.55
C LYS A 146 14.47 7.46 -8.68
N LYS A 147 15.03 8.25 -9.59
CA LYS A 147 15.75 7.76 -10.79
C LYS A 147 14.92 6.78 -11.64
N TRP A 148 13.62 7.00 -11.72
CA TRP A 148 12.65 6.11 -12.38
C TRP A 148 12.58 4.70 -11.78
N ILE A 149 12.97 4.54 -10.54
CA ILE A 149 12.72 3.34 -9.74
C ILE A 149 11.68 3.69 -8.69
N SER A 150 10.56 2.96 -8.70
CA SER A 150 9.51 3.11 -7.70
C SER A 150 9.90 2.42 -6.41
N TYR A 151 9.43 2.92 -5.27
CA TYR A 151 9.52 2.26 -3.97
C TYR A 151 8.38 2.69 -3.05
N HIS A 152 8.27 2.12 -1.86
CA HIS A 152 7.02 2.01 -1.10
C HIS A 152 5.98 1.18 -1.88
N GLY A 153 4.69 1.41 -1.71
CA GLY A 153 3.67 0.60 -2.34
C GLY A 153 2.27 0.86 -1.82
N PHE A 154 1.64 -0.15 -1.24
CA PHE A 154 0.27 -0.06 -0.76
C PHE A 154 0.04 -0.87 0.51
N SER A 155 -1.06 -0.55 1.19
CA SER A 155 -1.57 -1.30 2.34
C SER A 155 -3.00 -1.76 2.07
N ILE A 156 -3.37 -2.95 2.57
CA ILE A 156 -4.74 -3.46 2.56
C ILE A 156 -5.15 -3.76 3.99
N ASN A 157 -6.26 -3.20 4.42
CA ASN A 157 -6.84 -3.47 5.73
C ASN A 157 -7.54 -4.85 5.71
N ILE A 158 -6.92 -5.86 6.30
CA ILE A 158 -7.50 -7.22 6.37
C ILE A 158 -8.29 -7.41 7.66
N ASN A 159 -7.63 -7.29 8.80
CA ASN A 159 -8.21 -7.51 10.13
C ASN A 159 -7.57 -6.60 11.19
N ASN A 160 -6.94 -5.52 10.78
CA ASN A 160 -6.29 -4.57 11.67
C ASN A 160 -7.31 -3.73 12.44
N ASP A 161 -6.90 -3.21 13.59
CA ASP A 161 -7.70 -2.30 14.39
C ASP A 161 -7.85 -0.94 13.70
N ILE A 162 -9.05 -0.68 13.15
CA ILE A 162 -9.34 0.59 12.46
C ILE A 162 -9.63 1.76 13.40
N SER A 163 -9.73 1.56 14.71
CA SER A 163 -9.95 2.65 15.68
C SER A 163 -8.84 3.68 15.66
N ASN A 164 -7.63 3.28 15.28
CA ASN A 164 -6.49 4.18 15.13
C ASN A 164 -6.70 5.25 14.04
N TYR A 165 -7.52 4.99 13.04
CA TYR A 165 -7.87 6.01 12.04
C TYR A 165 -8.73 7.14 12.61
N ASN A 166 -9.39 6.97 13.77
CA ASN A 166 -10.13 8.04 14.46
C ASN A 166 -9.21 9.15 15.01
N LYS A 167 -7.90 8.90 15.07
CA LYS A 167 -6.91 9.87 15.55
C LYS A 167 -6.40 10.80 14.45
N ILE A 168 -6.78 10.54 13.21
CA ILE A 168 -6.30 11.26 12.02
C ILE A 168 -7.43 11.46 11.01
N ILE A 169 -7.24 12.36 10.03
CA ILE A 169 -8.07 12.41 8.83
C ILE A 169 -7.34 11.60 7.74
N PRO A 170 -7.66 10.30 7.56
CA PRO A 170 -6.89 9.44 6.69
C PRO A 170 -7.01 9.89 5.24
N CYS A 171 -5.89 10.14 4.58
CA CYS A 171 -5.83 10.60 3.19
C CYS A 171 -6.57 11.94 2.94
N GLY A 172 -6.92 12.70 3.98
CA GLY A 172 -7.68 13.94 3.89
C GLY A 172 -9.15 13.77 3.47
N ILE A 173 -9.71 12.56 3.61
CA ILE A 173 -11.08 12.24 3.22
C ILE A 173 -11.96 12.29 4.47
N LYS A 174 -12.85 13.30 4.53
CA LYS A 174 -13.73 13.54 5.71
C LYS A 174 -15.06 12.79 5.62
N ASP A 175 -15.52 12.47 4.42
CA ASP A 175 -16.90 12.01 4.18
C ASP A 175 -17.01 10.52 3.84
N LYS A 176 -15.92 9.75 3.94
CA LYS A 176 -15.90 8.34 3.60
C LYS A 176 -15.21 7.54 4.69
N SER A 177 -15.73 6.36 4.98
CA SER A 177 -15.21 5.47 6.03
C SER A 177 -14.01 4.64 5.55
N VAL A 178 -13.18 4.22 6.49
CA VAL A 178 -12.18 3.17 6.32
C VAL A 178 -12.74 1.89 6.93
N SER A 179 -12.51 0.75 6.29
CA SER A 179 -12.92 -0.55 6.83
C SER A 179 -11.86 -1.62 6.58
N THR A 180 -12.06 -2.79 7.20
CA THR A 180 -11.25 -3.98 6.94
C THR A 180 -12.04 -4.97 6.07
N LEU A 181 -11.33 -5.83 5.36
CA LEU A 181 -11.95 -6.89 4.58
C LEU A 181 -12.77 -7.82 5.48
N LYS A 182 -12.26 -8.18 6.67
CA LYS A 182 -12.99 -9.06 7.60
C LYS A 182 -14.28 -8.44 8.13
N ASN A 183 -14.33 -7.12 8.36
CA ASN A 183 -15.57 -6.47 8.81
C ASN A 183 -16.63 -6.46 7.71
N ILE A 184 -16.21 -6.39 6.45
CA ILE A 184 -17.13 -6.35 5.32
C ILE A 184 -17.53 -7.76 4.89
N TYR A 185 -16.53 -8.66 4.77
CA TYR A 185 -16.70 -10.05 4.32
C TYR A 185 -15.88 -10.96 5.24
N ASN A 186 -16.58 -11.64 6.17
CA ASN A 186 -15.92 -12.51 7.14
C ASN A 186 -15.51 -13.85 6.50
N GLN A 187 -14.31 -13.89 5.96
CA GLN A 187 -13.72 -15.09 5.34
C GLN A 187 -12.20 -15.15 5.56
N ASN A 188 -11.55 -16.21 5.10
CA ASN A 188 -10.11 -16.37 5.15
C ASN A 188 -9.43 -15.61 4.00
N TYR A 189 -8.35 -14.88 4.31
CA TYR A 189 -7.55 -14.10 3.37
C TYR A 189 -6.09 -14.54 3.27
N ASP A 190 -5.71 -15.70 3.80
CA ASP A 190 -4.33 -16.18 3.85
C ASP A 190 -3.65 -16.25 2.46
N LYS A 191 -4.45 -16.52 1.42
CA LYS A 191 -3.98 -16.59 0.02
C LYS A 191 -4.03 -15.25 -0.73
N LEU A 192 -4.54 -14.18 -0.11
CA LEU A 192 -4.71 -12.90 -0.80
C LEU A 192 -3.35 -12.32 -1.26
N ALA A 193 -2.33 -12.40 -0.42
CA ALA A 193 -0.99 -11.94 -0.77
C ALA A 193 -0.43 -12.67 -2.01
N ASP A 194 -0.64 -13.97 -2.12
CA ASP A 194 -0.17 -14.77 -3.25
C ASP A 194 -0.90 -14.41 -4.55
N GLU A 195 -2.21 -14.21 -4.49
CA GLU A 195 -2.98 -13.77 -5.66
C GLU A 195 -2.57 -12.35 -6.12
N ILE A 196 -2.28 -11.45 -5.17
CA ILE A 196 -1.78 -10.11 -5.47
C ILE A 196 -0.42 -10.19 -6.17
N ILE A 197 0.52 -10.97 -5.64
CA ILE A 197 1.86 -11.17 -6.24
C ILE A 197 1.72 -11.70 -7.66
N LYS A 198 0.92 -12.73 -7.87
CA LYS A 198 0.67 -13.34 -9.18
C LYS A 198 0.13 -12.33 -10.20
N ASN A 199 -0.90 -11.55 -9.81
CA ASN A 199 -1.50 -10.53 -10.67
C ASN A 199 -0.52 -9.38 -10.97
N LEU A 200 0.26 -8.93 -9.97
CA LEU A 200 1.32 -7.93 -10.15
C LEU A 200 2.37 -8.40 -11.15
N ILE A 201 2.94 -9.60 -10.96
CA ILE A 201 3.97 -10.16 -11.87
C ILE A 201 3.43 -10.25 -13.29
N THR A 202 2.21 -10.76 -13.46
CA THR A 202 1.58 -10.90 -14.78
C THR A 202 1.44 -9.55 -15.48
N LYS A 203 0.95 -8.53 -14.77
CA LYS A 203 0.76 -7.20 -15.36
C LYS A 203 2.05 -6.38 -15.52
N LEU A 204 3.06 -6.64 -14.70
CA LEU A 204 4.37 -5.98 -14.82
C LEU A 204 5.20 -6.51 -16.01
N LYS A 205 4.90 -7.72 -16.50
CA LYS A 205 5.57 -8.31 -17.68
C LYS A 205 4.98 -7.85 -19.00
N ASN A 206 3.72 -7.35 -19.00
CA ASN A 206 2.99 -6.85 -20.17
C ASN A 206 3.10 -5.31 -20.27
#